data_38c6e270ba914ce441e94ab2a6176765
#
_entry.id   38c6e270ba914ce441e94ab2a6176765
#
_cell.length_a   1.000
_cell.length_b   1.000
_cell.length_c   1.000
_cell.angle_alpha   90.00
_cell.angle_beta   90.00
_cell.angle_gamma   90.00
#
_symmetry.space_group_name_H-M   'P 1'
#
loop_
_entity.id
_entity.type
_entity.pdbx_description
1 polymer ?
#
loop_
_entity_poly.entity_id
_entity_poly.type
_entity_poly.pdbx_seq_one_letter_code
_entity_poly.pdbx_strand_id
1 'polypeptide(L)'
;YILIVPLLGLAFGRKAGKKVWCGVILAVVGMYFLCVKDGFSISKGDWIILAGSFAFAGHILVIDYFSPKVDGVCLSCLQFFICGMICAIPMLVSEQPTVNAVLVSWRPIVYAGVLSSGVGYTLQIIAQKNTDPTVASLLMSLESVFAVLAGWGILGERLSVREFVGCVLVF
;
A
#
# COMPACT_ATOMS: atom_id res chain seq x y z
N TYR A 1 3.35 3.22 6.54
CA TYR A 1 4.56 2.61 5.98
C TYR A 1 5.59 3.64 5.47
N ILE A 2 5.21 4.80 4.97
CA ILE A 2 6.08 5.86 4.41
C ILE A 2 7.23 6.25 5.36
N LEU A 3 6.96 6.37 6.67
CA LEU A 3 7.96 6.61 7.72
C LEU A 3 8.68 5.34 8.15
N ILE A 4 7.97 4.22 8.19
CA ILE A 4 8.48 2.97 8.75
C ILE A 4 9.55 2.37 7.85
N VAL A 5 9.36 2.41 6.51
CA VAL A 5 10.34 1.90 5.53
C VAL A 5 11.71 2.55 5.66
N PRO A 6 11.86 3.90 5.63
CA PRO A 6 13.17 4.53 5.80
C PRO A 6 13.76 4.32 7.19
N LEU A 7 12.94 4.27 8.25
CA LEU A 7 13.41 3.99 9.62
C LEU A 7 13.96 2.56 9.75
N LEU A 8 13.24 1.58 9.23
CA LEU A 8 13.74 0.20 9.17
C LEU A 8 14.96 0.10 8.25
N GLY A 9 14.97 0.80 7.10
CA GLY A 9 16.13 0.87 6.23
C GLY A 9 17.39 1.38 6.94
N LEU A 10 17.25 2.41 7.77
CA LEU A 10 18.37 2.90 8.62
C LEU A 10 18.85 1.84 9.61
N ALA A 11 17.95 1.10 10.25
CA ALA A 11 18.30 0.00 11.17
C ALA A 11 19.09 -1.11 10.45
N PHE A 12 18.84 -1.33 9.15
CA PHE A 12 19.61 -2.24 8.30
C PHE A 12 20.85 -1.61 7.64
N GLY A 13 21.28 -0.43 8.11
CA GLY A 13 22.48 0.24 7.64
C GLY A 13 22.35 0.99 6.29
N ARG A 14 21.15 1.12 5.75
CA ARG A 14 20.90 1.88 4.53
C ARG A 14 20.78 3.37 4.86
N LYS A 15 21.43 4.21 4.07
CA LYS A 15 21.40 5.67 4.27
C LYS A 15 20.54 6.32 3.19
N ALA A 16 19.35 6.76 3.56
CA ALA A 16 18.55 7.62 2.70
C ALA A 16 19.16 9.04 2.65
N GLY A 17 19.26 9.62 1.47
CA GLY A 17 19.79 10.97 1.30
C GLY A 17 18.88 12.04 1.92
N LYS A 18 19.44 13.22 2.25
CA LYS A 18 18.68 14.34 2.85
C LYS A 18 17.45 14.75 2.03
N LYS A 19 17.53 14.69 0.69
CA LYS A 19 16.41 15.00 -0.22
C LYS A 19 15.26 14.01 -0.05
N VAL A 20 15.57 12.72 0.13
CA VAL A 20 14.57 11.67 0.34
C VAL A 20 13.84 11.87 1.68
N TRP A 21 14.57 12.25 2.74
CA TRP A 21 13.96 12.60 4.04
C TRP A 21 13.04 13.81 3.95
N CYS A 22 13.40 14.82 3.16
CA CYS A 22 12.53 15.96 2.91
C CYS A 22 11.22 15.51 2.25
N GLY A 23 11.30 14.65 1.23
CA GLY A 23 10.12 14.04 0.59
C GLY A 23 9.26 13.24 1.56
N VAL A 24 9.88 12.44 2.45
CA VAL A 24 9.16 11.67 3.48
C VAL A 24 8.38 12.60 4.41
N ILE A 25 8.98 13.69 4.88
CA ILE A 25 8.32 14.66 5.77
C ILE A 25 7.15 15.32 5.04
N LEU A 26 7.36 15.78 3.80
CA LEU A 26 6.29 16.38 2.99
C LEU A 26 5.13 15.41 2.76
N ALA A 27 5.45 14.16 2.40
CA ALA A 27 4.43 13.13 2.19
C ALA A 27 3.63 12.83 3.48
N VAL A 28 4.28 12.76 4.63
CA VAL A 28 3.59 12.55 5.92
C VAL A 28 2.67 13.71 6.27
N VAL A 29 3.14 14.96 6.07
CA VAL A 29 2.31 16.15 6.29
C VAL A 29 1.14 16.17 5.30
N GLY A 30 1.36 15.86 4.04
CA GLY A 30 0.31 15.76 3.02
C GLY A 30 -0.74 14.69 3.37
N MET A 31 -0.29 13.49 3.79
CA MET A 31 -1.18 12.42 4.27
C MET A 31 -2.00 12.83 5.49
N TYR A 32 -1.42 13.59 6.41
CA TYR A 32 -2.17 14.15 7.54
C TYR A 32 -3.32 15.04 7.06
N PHE A 33 -3.08 15.91 6.07
CA PHE A 33 -4.13 16.74 5.49
C PHE A 33 -5.20 15.94 4.75
N LEU A 34 -4.84 14.82 4.13
CA LEU A 34 -5.77 13.94 3.41
C LEU A 34 -6.64 13.10 4.36
N CYS A 35 -6.05 12.55 5.42
CA CYS A 35 -6.70 11.52 6.24
C CYS A 35 -7.44 12.06 7.47
N VAL A 36 -6.96 13.14 8.09
CA VAL A 36 -7.53 13.64 9.35
C VAL A 36 -8.60 14.70 9.07
N LYS A 37 -9.89 14.32 9.08
CA LYS A 37 -11.00 15.24 8.80
C LYS A 37 -11.55 15.95 10.07
N ASP A 38 -11.90 15.19 11.10
CA ASP A 38 -12.65 15.69 12.29
C ASP A 38 -12.03 15.24 13.62
N GLY A 39 -10.94 15.88 14.03
CA GLY A 39 -10.30 15.56 15.29
C GLY A 39 -9.50 14.25 15.27
N PHE A 40 -8.51 14.17 16.12
CA PHE A 40 -7.65 12.98 16.23
C PHE A 40 -8.23 12.05 17.29
N SER A 41 -8.96 11.00 16.86
CA SER A 41 -9.41 9.92 17.74
C SER A 41 -8.81 8.59 17.27
N ILE A 42 -8.10 7.90 18.16
CA ILE A 42 -7.51 6.59 17.85
C ILE A 42 -8.53 5.52 18.25
N SER A 43 -9.00 4.78 17.26
CA SER A 43 -9.87 3.61 17.44
C SER A 43 -9.04 2.32 17.62
N LYS A 44 -9.69 1.24 18.07
CA LYS A 44 -9.04 -0.08 18.12
C LYS A 44 -8.60 -0.55 16.72
N GLY A 45 -9.32 -0.18 15.67
CA GLY A 45 -8.97 -0.49 14.29
C GLY A 45 -7.66 0.16 13.84
N ASP A 46 -7.36 1.37 14.33
CA ASP A 46 -6.15 2.09 13.95
C ASP A 46 -4.87 1.38 14.43
N TRP A 47 -4.93 0.69 15.58
CA TRP A 47 -3.82 -0.15 16.06
C TRP A 47 -3.56 -1.35 15.15
N ILE A 48 -4.63 -1.95 14.58
CA ILE A 48 -4.51 -3.06 13.63
C ILE A 48 -3.90 -2.54 12.32
N ILE A 49 -4.35 -1.38 11.84
CA ILE A 49 -3.80 -0.73 10.65
C ILE A 49 -2.33 -0.36 10.85
N LEU A 50 -1.97 0.14 12.04
CA LEU A 50 -0.58 0.43 12.38
C LEU A 50 0.29 -0.83 12.34
N ALA A 51 -0.17 -1.93 12.95
CA ALA A 51 0.51 -3.22 12.88
C ALA A 51 0.66 -3.71 11.43
N GLY A 52 -0.41 -3.58 10.61
CA GLY A 52 -0.38 -3.85 9.18
C GLY A 52 0.65 -2.99 8.43
N SER A 53 0.82 -1.73 8.82
CA SER A 53 1.83 -0.83 8.22
C SER A 53 3.26 -1.30 8.49
N PHE A 54 3.55 -1.88 9.65
CA PHE A 54 4.85 -2.50 9.93
C PHE A 54 5.07 -3.76 9.09
N ALA A 55 4.04 -4.62 8.97
CA ALA A 55 4.12 -5.81 8.12
C ALA A 55 4.35 -5.42 6.65
N PHE A 56 3.64 -4.41 6.15
CA PHE A 56 3.80 -3.92 4.79
C PHE A 56 5.16 -3.28 4.54
N ALA A 57 5.70 -2.53 5.50
CA ALA A 57 7.05 -2.00 5.41
C ALA A 57 8.10 -3.12 5.37
N GLY A 58 7.94 -4.17 6.18
CA GLY A 58 8.75 -5.38 6.11
C GLY A 58 8.65 -6.06 4.74
N HIS A 59 7.45 -6.18 4.17
CA HIS A 59 7.23 -6.73 2.85
C HIS A 59 8.00 -5.95 1.75
N ILE A 60 7.95 -4.61 1.78
CA ILE A 60 8.72 -3.75 0.84
C ILE A 60 10.23 -4.05 0.93
N LEU A 61 10.78 -4.19 2.14
CA LEU A 61 12.20 -4.50 2.35
C LEU A 61 12.57 -5.92 1.91
N VAL A 62 11.69 -6.88 2.11
CA VAL A 62 11.86 -8.27 1.63
C VAL A 62 11.85 -8.32 0.11
N ILE A 63 10.93 -7.64 -0.54
CA ILE A 63 10.89 -7.53 -2.01
C ILE A 63 12.18 -6.88 -2.53
N ASP A 64 12.63 -5.79 -1.93
CA ASP A 64 13.86 -5.13 -2.32
C ASP A 64 15.09 -6.06 -2.24
N TYR A 65 15.14 -6.93 -1.23
CA TYR A 65 16.21 -7.90 -1.09
C TYR A 65 16.16 -9.03 -2.14
N PHE A 66 14.97 -9.50 -2.49
CA PHE A 66 14.80 -10.66 -3.38
C PHE A 66 14.62 -10.28 -4.86
N SER A 67 14.00 -9.14 -5.16
CA SER A 67 13.68 -8.75 -6.56
C SER A 67 14.89 -8.66 -7.49
N PRO A 68 16.12 -8.31 -7.07
CA PRO A 68 17.28 -8.37 -7.95
C PRO A 68 17.79 -9.79 -8.22
N LYS A 69 17.43 -10.76 -7.36
CA LYS A 69 17.97 -12.12 -7.37
C LYS A 69 17.11 -13.13 -8.12
N VAL A 70 15.82 -12.82 -8.29
CA VAL A 70 14.83 -13.72 -8.91
C VAL A 70 13.99 -12.98 -9.93
N ASP A 71 13.30 -13.73 -10.78
CA ASP A 71 12.33 -13.14 -11.69
C ASP A 71 11.13 -12.55 -10.91
N GLY A 72 10.79 -11.29 -11.19
CA GLY A 72 9.76 -10.57 -10.46
C GLY A 72 8.35 -11.15 -10.62
N VAL A 73 8.05 -11.73 -11.80
CA VAL A 73 6.77 -12.38 -12.05
C VAL A 73 6.68 -13.69 -11.27
N CYS A 74 7.75 -14.48 -11.27
CA CYS A 74 7.82 -15.72 -10.50
C CYS A 74 7.69 -15.46 -9.01
N LEU A 75 8.37 -14.42 -8.49
CA LEU A 75 8.27 -14.00 -7.09
C LEU A 75 6.84 -13.58 -6.74
N SER A 76 6.18 -12.83 -7.63
CA SER A 76 4.78 -12.40 -7.48
C SER A 76 3.83 -13.60 -7.41
N CYS A 77 3.93 -14.54 -8.37
CA CYS A 77 3.10 -15.73 -8.39
C CYS A 77 3.25 -16.58 -7.13
N LEU A 78 4.48 -16.78 -6.66
CA LEU A 78 4.76 -17.58 -5.47
C LEU A 78 4.16 -16.94 -4.21
N GLN A 79 4.34 -15.62 -4.03
CA GLN A 79 3.80 -14.92 -2.87
C GLN A 79 2.26 -14.92 -2.85
N PHE A 80 1.60 -14.74 -4.01
CA PHE A 80 0.15 -14.79 -4.09
C PHE A 80 -0.40 -16.18 -3.82
N PHE A 81 0.27 -17.21 -4.34
CA PHE A 81 -0.11 -18.58 -4.07
C PHE A 81 -0.04 -18.91 -2.57
N ILE A 82 1.08 -18.59 -1.93
CA ILE A 82 1.26 -18.82 -0.48
C ILE A 82 0.26 -17.99 0.33
N CYS A 83 0.09 -16.70 0.00
CA CYS A 83 -0.86 -15.83 0.67
C CYS A 83 -2.29 -16.36 0.52
N GLY A 84 -2.68 -16.76 -0.68
CA GLY A 84 -3.98 -17.35 -0.96
C GLY A 84 -4.24 -18.62 -0.14
N MET A 85 -3.26 -19.52 -0.04
CA MET A 85 -3.38 -20.72 0.79
C MET A 85 -3.54 -20.39 2.28
N ILE A 86 -2.75 -19.45 2.80
CA ILE A 86 -2.85 -19.02 4.20
C ILE A 86 -4.20 -18.36 4.48
N CYS A 87 -4.69 -17.49 3.58
CA CYS A 87 -5.98 -16.81 3.74
C CYS A 87 -7.19 -17.74 3.53
N ALA A 88 -7.04 -18.81 2.76
CA ALA A 88 -8.12 -19.79 2.57
C ALA A 88 -8.50 -20.51 3.86
N ILE A 89 -7.55 -20.74 4.77
CA ILE A 89 -7.82 -21.44 6.04
C ILE A 89 -8.84 -20.68 6.91
N PRO A 90 -8.61 -19.41 7.32
CA PRO A 90 -9.57 -18.66 8.11
C PRO A 90 -10.89 -18.42 7.36
N MET A 91 -10.84 -18.23 6.04
CA MET A 91 -12.04 -18.07 5.23
C MET A 91 -12.96 -19.29 5.34
N LEU A 92 -12.41 -20.50 5.19
CA LEU A 92 -13.20 -21.74 5.25
C LEU A 92 -13.66 -22.08 6.67
N VAL A 93 -12.89 -21.72 7.70
CA VAL A 93 -13.21 -22.04 9.09
C VAL A 93 -14.17 -21.02 9.72
N SER A 94 -13.95 -19.73 9.48
CA SER A 94 -14.64 -18.65 10.19
C SER A 94 -15.75 -18.00 9.37
N GLU A 95 -15.57 -17.83 8.06
CA GLU A 95 -16.50 -17.03 7.23
C GLU A 95 -17.48 -17.90 6.42
N GLN A 96 -17.07 -19.10 5.99
CA GLN A 96 -17.86 -20.07 5.22
C GLN A 96 -18.71 -19.39 4.10
N PRO A 97 -18.07 -18.71 3.13
CA PRO A 97 -18.81 -17.98 2.10
C PRO A 97 -19.69 -18.93 1.28
N THR A 98 -20.94 -18.53 1.06
CA THR A 98 -21.83 -19.31 0.19
C THR A 98 -21.44 -19.11 -1.28
N VAL A 99 -21.60 -20.15 -2.09
CA VAL A 99 -21.30 -20.07 -3.55
C VAL A 99 -22.09 -18.94 -4.21
N ASN A 100 -23.33 -18.72 -3.78
CA ASN A 100 -24.15 -17.63 -4.30
C ASN A 100 -23.57 -16.25 -3.98
N ALA A 101 -23.04 -16.01 -2.77
CA ALA A 101 -22.39 -14.75 -2.40
C ALA A 101 -21.15 -14.48 -3.28
N VAL A 102 -20.36 -15.51 -3.54
CA VAL A 102 -19.20 -15.41 -4.44
C VAL A 102 -19.62 -15.10 -5.88
N LEU A 103 -20.65 -15.77 -6.38
CA LEU A 103 -21.18 -15.53 -7.73
C LEU A 103 -21.78 -14.14 -7.91
N VAL A 104 -22.46 -13.60 -6.91
CA VAL A 104 -22.99 -12.22 -6.96
C VAL A 104 -21.86 -11.21 -6.92
N SER A 105 -20.79 -11.48 -6.19
CA SER A 105 -19.65 -10.57 -6.00
C SER A 105 -18.46 -10.84 -6.96
N TRP A 106 -18.67 -11.59 -8.05
CA TRP A 106 -17.57 -11.98 -8.94
C TRP A 106 -16.79 -10.79 -9.55
N ARG A 107 -17.52 -9.70 -9.92
CA ARG A 107 -16.88 -8.51 -10.53
C ARG A 107 -15.85 -7.85 -9.61
N PRO A 108 -16.21 -7.44 -8.36
CA PRO A 108 -15.20 -6.89 -7.45
C PRO A 108 -14.11 -7.90 -7.08
N ILE A 109 -14.42 -9.19 -6.99
CA ILE A 109 -13.40 -10.22 -6.72
C ILE A 109 -12.37 -10.30 -7.85
N VAL A 110 -12.83 -10.36 -9.11
CA VAL A 110 -11.93 -10.39 -10.27
C VAL A 110 -11.12 -9.10 -10.38
N TYR A 111 -11.76 -7.94 -10.18
CA TYR A 111 -11.05 -6.65 -10.17
C TYR A 111 -9.95 -6.61 -9.10
N ALA A 112 -10.27 -6.95 -7.86
CA ALA A 112 -9.32 -6.94 -6.75
C ALA A 112 -8.20 -7.99 -6.94
N GLY A 113 -8.54 -9.21 -7.37
CA GLY A 113 -7.58 -10.30 -7.53
C GLY A 113 -6.67 -10.11 -8.75
N VAL A 114 -7.22 -9.76 -9.90
CA VAL A 114 -6.45 -9.69 -11.16
C VAL A 114 -5.80 -8.31 -11.33
N LEU A 115 -6.58 -7.23 -11.29
CA LEU A 115 -6.06 -5.90 -11.59
C LEU A 115 -5.32 -5.30 -10.39
N SER A 116 -5.97 -5.22 -9.23
CA SER A 116 -5.37 -4.57 -8.07
C SER A 116 -4.20 -5.39 -7.51
N SER A 117 -4.43 -6.66 -7.18
CA SER A 117 -3.37 -7.51 -6.63
C SER A 117 -2.44 -8.06 -7.71
N GLY A 118 -2.95 -8.79 -8.68
CA GLY A 118 -2.15 -9.47 -9.69
C GLY A 118 -1.26 -8.53 -10.49
N VAL A 119 -1.85 -7.56 -11.16
CA VAL A 119 -1.09 -6.60 -11.98
C VAL A 119 -0.37 -5.58 -11.09
N GLY A 120 -1.05 -4.97 -10.11
CA GLY A 120 -0.48 -3.91 -9.28
C GLY A 120 0.77 -4.33 -8.53
N TYR A 121 0.70 -5.39 -7.73
CA TYR A 121 1.88 -5.86 -6.97
C TYR A 121 2.97 -6.48 -7.85
N THR A 122 2.61 -7.11 -8.99
CA THR A 122 3.64 -7.60 -9.92
C THR A 122 4.44 -6.45 -10.52
N LEU A 123 3.77 -5.38 -10.94
CA LEU A 123 4.43 -4.16 -11.42
C LEU A 123 5.25 -3.49 -10.31
N GLN A 124 4.76 -3.49 -9.07
CA GLN A 124 5.50 -3.00 -7.91
C GLN A 124 6.82 -3.77 -7.74
N ILE A 125 6.79 -5.11 -7.76
CA ILE A 125 7.99 -5.95 -7.61
C ILE A 125 9.01 -5.67 -8.73
N ILE A 126 8.54 -5.56 -9.98
CA ILE A 126 9.39 -5.26 -11.13
C ILE A 126 10.02 -3.86 -10.98
N ALA A 127 9.23 -2.86 -10.59
CA ALA A 127 9.72 -1.49 -10.41
C ALA A 127 10.71 -1.36 -9.25
N GLN A 128 10.49 -2.08 -8.15
CA GLN A 128 11.38 -2.07 -6.99
C GLN A 128 12.76 -2.68 -7.26
N LYS A 129 12.90 -3.52 -8.29
CA LYS A 129 14.18 -4.17 -8.62
C LYS A 129 15.35 -3.21 -8.75
N ASN A 130 15.09 -1.99 -9.23
CA ASN A 130 16.13 -0.97 -9.48
C ASN A 130 15.85 0.35 -8.72
N THR A 131 14.98 0.32 -7.71
CA THR A 131 14.54 1.52 -6.99
C THR A 131 14.83 1.35 -5.49
N ASP A 132 15.39 2.37 -4.87
CA ASP A 132 15.56 2.39 -3.40
C ASP A 132 14.20 2.20 -2.70
N PRO A 133 14.08 1.34 -1.68
CA PRO A 133 12.80 1.05 -1.02
C PRO A 133 12.13 2.27 -0.39
N THR A 134 12.91 3.26 0.06
CA THR A 134 12.36 4.52 0.57
C THR A 134 11.72 5.33 -0.56
N VAL A 135 12.36 5.39 -1.72
CA VAL A 135 11.81 6.07 -2.91
C VAL A 135 10.57 5.32 -3.40
N ALA A 136 10.62 3.98 -3.42
CA ALA A 136 9.46 3.17 -3.78
C ALA A 136 8.27 3.43 -2.84
N SER A 137 8.49 3.49 -1.53
CA SER A 137 7.42 3.79 -0.56
C SER A 137 6.83 5.21 -0.73
N LEU A 138 7.64 6.19 -1.13
CA LEU A 138 7.16 7.53 -1.47
C LEU A 138 6.29 7.51 -2.74
N LEU A 139 6.74 6.85 -3.80
CA LEU A 139 5.96 6.73 -5.03
C LEU A 139 4.63 6.00 -4.79
N MET A 140 4.63 4.97 -3.96
CA MET A 140 3.39 4.26 -3.57
C MET A 140 2.43 5.15 -2.78
N SER A 141 2.91 6.16 -2.05
CA SER A 141 2.02 7.09 -1.35
C SER A 141 1.16 7.95 -2.29
N LEU A 142 1.55 8.09 -3.55
CA LEU A 142 0.73 8.74 -4.59
C LEU A 142 -0.60 8.02 -4.84
N GLU A 143 -0.72 6.74 -4.44
CA GLU A 143 -1.99 6.01 -4.46
C GLU A 143 -3.10 6.80 -3.76
N SER A 144 -2.80 7.41 -2.62
CA SER A 144 -3.76 8.23 -1.86
C SER A 144 -4.19 9.48 -2.63
N VAL A 145 -3.29 10.10 -3.38
CA VAL A 145 -3.60 11.24 -4.25
C VAL A 145 -4.53 10.81 -5.39
N PHE A 146 -4.19 9.70 -6.05
CA PHE A 146 -5.03 9.15 -7.12
C PHE A 146 -6.40 8.70 -6.61
N ALA A 147 -6.48 8.13 -5.40
CA ALA A 147 -7.75 7.76 -4.78
C ALA A 147 -8.65 8.99 -4.56
N VAL A 148 -8.11 10.10 -4.04
CA VAL A 148 -8.86 11.35 -3.85
C VAL A 148 -9.29 11.96 -5.19
N LEU A 149 -8.42 11.98 -6.19
CA LEU A 149 -8.75 12.49 -7.53
C LEU A 149 -9.81 11.63 -8.22
N ALA A 150 -9.76 10.31 -8.05
CA ALA A 150 -10.76 9.39 -8.57
C ALA A 150 -12.12 9.57 -7.86
N GLY A 151 -12.13 9.75 -6.53
CA GLY A 151 -13.33 10.08 -5.75
C GLY A 151 -13.99 11.37 -6.24
N TRP A 152 -13.18 12.40 -6.46
CA TRP A 152 -13.67 13.67 -7.01
C TRP A 152 -14.21 13.52 -8.44
N GLY A 153 -13.45 12.88 -9.36
CA GLY A 153 -13.80 12.80 -10.77
C GLY A 153 -14.87 11.76 -11.11
N ILE A 154 -14.89 10.61 -10.42
CA ILE A 154 -15.78 9.48 -10.75
C ILE A 154 -17.01 9.48 -9.84
N LEU A 155 -16.84 9.72 -8.54
CA LEU A 155 -17.92 9.68 -7.56
C LEU A 155 -18.58 11.04 -7.34
N GLY A 156 -18.03 12.13 -7.93
CA GLY A 156 -18.55 13.49 -7.77
C GLY A 156 -18.37 14.06 -6.35
N GLU A 157 -17.45 13.51 -5.58
CA GLU A 157 -17.13 14.01 -4.24
C GLU A 157 -16.55 15.41 -4.31
N ARG A 158 -16.83 16.25 -3.30
CA ARG A 158 -16.29 17.61 -3.26
C ARG A 158 -14.89 17.58 -2.67
N LEU A 159 -13.91 18.00 -3.44
CA LEU A 159 -12.55 18.18 -2.96
C LEU A 159 -12.49 19.42 -2.05
N SER A 160 -12.13 19.24 -0.79
CA SER A 160 -11.89 20.35 0.12
C SER A 160 -10.53 21.01 -0.15
N VAL A 161 -10.38 22.29 0.18
CA VAL A 161 -9.09 23.00 0.06
C VAL A 161 -7.97 22.26 0.83
N ARG A 162 -8.32 21.67 1.95
CA ARG A 162 -7.40 20.88 2.77
C ARG A 162 -6.90 19.63 2.04
N GLU A 163 -7.80 18.87 1.41
CA GLU A 163 -7.46 17.68 0.61
C GLU A 163 -6.62 18.06 -0.61
N PHE A 164 -6.94 19.19 -1.25
CA PHE A 164 -6.13 19.70 -2.36
C PHE A 164 -4.69 20.01 -1.93
N VAL A 165 -4.51 20.72 -0.81
CA VAL A 165 -3.17 21.00 -0.25
C VAL A 165 -2.46 19.71 0.12
N GLY A 166 -3.16 18.73 0.70
CA GLY A 166 -2.63 17.40 0.98
C GLY A 166 -2.11 16.69 -0.28
N CYS A 167 -2.89 16.72 -1.37
CA CYS A 167 -2.46 16.15 -2.66
C CYS A 167 -1.18 16.82 -3.19
N VAL A 168 -1.10 18.15 -3.15
CA VAL A 168 0.08 18.90 -3.60
C VAL A 168 1.33 18.60 -2.77
N LEU A 169 1.18 18.37 -1.47
CA LEU A 169 2.31 18.05 -0.58
C LEU A 169 2.83 16.61 -0.76
N VAL A 170 1.95 15.68 -1.14
CA VAL A 170 2.34 14.28 -1.41
C VAL A 170 2.97 14.14 -2.78
N PHE A 171 2.51 14.93 -3.76
CA PHE A 171 3.01 14.92 -5.14
C PHE A 171 4.35 15.64 -5.25
#